data_6da085661e372ed7784334e448586308
#
_entry.id   6da085661e372ed7784334e448586308
#
_cell.length_a   1.000
_cell.length_b   1.000
_cell.length_c   1.000
_cell.angle_alpha   90.00
_cell.angle_beta   90.00
_cell.angle_gamma   90.00
#
_symmetry.space_group_name_H-M   'P 1'
#
loop_
_entity.id
_entity.type
_entity.pdbx_description
1 polymer ?
#
loop_
_entity_poly.entity_id
_entity_poly.type
_entity_poly.pdbx_seq_one_letter_code
_entity_poly.pdbx_strand_id
1 'polypeptide(L)'
;MDDSGFIHRFIPATQPGRPALLLLHGTGGDENDLIALGAKLSPGAALLSPRGKVTENGMPRFFRRLAEGVFDLADLKARTAELGDFIAAARTDYGIEAPIAVGFSNGANIAASLLLTRPDVLAGAVLLRALLPFEPAPPPDLAGKPVLLLSGSNDTMISAAGRERLVAVLQAAGAKLVYKVLPTGHNLTQNDLNLAAQWLKEFGLEHST
;
A
#
# COMPACT_ATOMS: atom_id res chain seq x y z
N MET A 1 -13.33 2.36 -21.02
CA MET A 1 -13.86 1.75 -19.76
C MET A 1 -12.90 0.63 -19.42
N ASP A 2 -12.26 0.76 -18.27
CA ASP A 2 -11.32 -0.23 -17.79
C ASP A 2 -12.04 -1.56 -17.54
N ASP A 3 -11.65 -2.61 -18.28
CA ASP A 3 -12.21 -3.96 -18.21
C ASP A 3 -11.68 -4.75 -17.00
N SER A 4 -10.86 -4.11 -16.12
CA SER A 4 -10.24 -4.72 -14.93
C SER A 4 -11.24 -5.08 -13.84
N GLY A 5 -12.49 -4.58 -13.95
CA GLY A 5 -13.56 -4.84 -13.00
C GLY A 5 -13.35 -4.22 -11.61
N PHE A 6 -12.40 -3.26 -11.43
CA PHE A 6 -12.28 -2.47 -10.20
C PHE A 6 -13.14 -1.21 -10.24
N ILE A 7 -14.02 -1.04 -9.26
CA ILE A 7 -14.59 0.28 -8.96
C ILE A 7 -13.45 1.12 -8.41
N HIS A 8 -13.19 2.29 -9.02
CA HIS A 8 -12.08 3.13 -8.59
C HIS A 8 -12.33 4.62 -8.86
N ARG A 9 -11.51 5.46 -8.21
CA ARG A 9 -11.38 6.89 -8.48
C ARG A 9 -10.00 7.17 -9.04
N PHE A 10 -9.96 8.01 -10.06
CA PHE A 10 -8.72 8.62 -10.52
C PHE A 10 -8.83 10.14 -10.46
N ILE A 11 -7.85 10.78 -9.85
CA ILE A 11 -7.72 12.24 -9.79
C ILE A 11 -6.42 12.58 -10.50
N PRO A 12 -6.46 13.33 -11.61
CA PRO A 12 -5.26 13.71 -12.34
C PRO A 12 -4.31 14.58 -11.52
N ALA A 13 -3.01 14.51 -11.83
CA ALA A 13 -2.04 15.40 -11.23
C ALA A 13 -2.32 16.87 -11.62
N THR A 14 -2.15 17.76 -10.67
CA THR A 14 -2.21 19.23 -10.89
C THR A 14 -0.83 19.88 -10.82
N GLN A 15 0.20 19.12 -10.41
CA GLN A 15 1.59 19.56 -10.35
C GLN A 15 2.48 18.49 -11.01
N PRO A 16 3.37 18.89 -11.96
CA PRO A 16 4.31 17.96 -12.58
C PRO A 16 5.37 17.49 -11.57
N GLY A 17 6.03 16.35 -11.90
CA GLY A 17 7.15 15.82 -11.11
C GLY A 17 6.77 15.18 -9.78
N ARG A 18 5.47 15.02 -9.49
CA ARG A 18 5.00 14.28 -8.33
C ARG A 18 4.68 12.85 -8.70
N PRO A 19 5.20 11.84 -7.98
CA PRO A 19 4.81 10.46 -8.21
C PRO A 19 3.32 10.27 -7.93
N ALA A 20 2.63 9.49 -8.76
CA ALA A 20 1.25 9.10 -8.52
C ALA A 20 1.14 8.28 -7.24
N LEU A 21 0.05 8.43 -6.50
CA LEU A 21 -0.27 7.61 -5.33
C LEU A 21 -1.35 6.59 -5.66
N LEU A 22 -1.09 5.32 -5.31
CA LEU A 22 -2.09 4.25 -5.26
C LEU A 22 -2.62 4.16 -3.84
N LEU A 23 -3.89 4.48 -3.62
CA LEU A 23 -4.51 4.54 -2.30
C LEU A 23 -5.29 3.26 -2.02
N LEU A 24 -4.88 2.50 -0.99
CA LEU A 24 -5.44 1.19 -0.65
C LEU A 24 -6.06 1.25 0.74
N HIS A 25 -7.38 1.29 0.80
CA HIS A 25 -8.16 1.47 2.02
C HIS A 25 -8.07 0.28 2.99
N GLY A 26 -8.38 0.50 4.25
CA GLY A 26 -8.56 -0.55 5.25
C GLY A 26 -9.91 -1.26 5.10
N THR A 27 -10.16 -2.28 5.92
CA THR A 27 -11.46 -2.98 5.96
C THR A 27 -12.59 -2.00 6.21
N GLY A 28 -13.63 -2.04 5.37
CA GLY A 28 -14.82 -1.19 5.46
C GLY A 28 -14.72 0.14 4.73
N GLY A 29 -13.53 0.53 4.26
CA GLY A 29 -13.35 1.69 3.38
C GLY A 29 -13.74 1.38 1.94
N ASP A 30 -13.72 2.41 1.08
CA ASP A 30 -13.98 2.30 -0.34
C ASP A 30 -13.01 3.17 -1.17
N GLU A 31 -13.30 3.35 -2.45
CA GLU A 31 -12.47 4.17 -3.37
C GLU A 31 -12.44 5.67 -3.02
N ASN A 32 -13.27 6.15 -2.10
CA ASN A 32 -13.30 7.54 -1.68
C ASN A 32 -12.54 7.79 -0.37
N ASP A 33 -12.36 6.75 0.44
CA ASP A 33 -11.94 6.81 1.83
C ASP A 33 -10.59 7.52 2.03
N LEU A 34 -9.60 7.22 1.20
CA LEU A 34 -8.25 7.78 1.31
C LEU A 34 -7.95 8.97 0.39
N ILE A 35 -8.90 9.44 -0.42
CA ILE A 35 -8.68 10.55 -1.36
C ILE A 35 -8.21 11.81 -0.64
N ALA A 36 -8.92 12.23 0.41
CA ALA A 36 -8.54 13.41 1.19
C ALA A 36 -7.19 13.26 1.89
N LEU A 37 -6.86 12.03 2.31
CA LEU A 37 -5.56 11.71 2.87
C LEU A 37 -4.46 11.83 1.81
N GLY A 38 -4.62 11.19 0.66
CA GLY A 38 -3.65 11.23 -0.45
C GLY A 38 -3.34 12.66 -0.89
N ALA A 39 -4.38 13.50 -1.02
CA ALA A 39 -4.24 14.92 -1.36
C ALA A 39 -3.44 15.72 -0.30
N LYS A 40 -3.51 15.34 0.97
CA LYS A 40 -2.71 15.95 2.05
C LYS A 40 -1.28 15.43 2.08
N LEU A 41 -1.07 14.14 1.80
CA LEU A 41 0.25 13.51 1.82
C LEU A 41 1.14 13.99 0.67
N SER A 42 0.58 14.16 -0.53
CA SER A 42 1.29 14.65 -1.71
C SER A 42 0.42 15.61 -2.51
N PRO A 43 0.33 16.89 -2.10
CA PRO A 43 -0.49 17.89 -2.78
C PRO A 43 -0.12 17.99 -4.26
N GLY A 44 -1.11 17.89 -5.14
CA GLY A 44 -0.94 17.99 -6.59
C GLY A 44 -0.51 16.69 -7.30
N ALA A 45 -0.28 15.59 -6.59
CA ALA A 45 -0.03 14.29 -7.18
C ALA A 45 -1.30 13.68 -7.83
N ALA A 46 -1.12 12.81 -8.81
CA ALA A 46 -2.21 11.96 -9.28
C ALA A 46 -2.59 10.94 -8.20
N LEU A 47 -3.88 10.67 -8.05
CA LEU A 47 -4.39 9.70 -7.08
C LEU A 47 -5.20 8.62 -7.80
N LEU A 48 -4.82 7.36 -7.61
CA LEU A 48 -5.53 6.17 -8.07
C LEU A 48 -6.04 5.41 -6.84
N SER A 49 -7.35 5.26 -6.69
CA SER A 49 -7.96 4.69 -5.49
C SER A 49 -9.00 3.63 -5.85
N PRO A 50 -8.61 2.34 -5.92
CA PRO A 50 -9.54 1.24 -6.17
C PRO A 50 -10.26 0.82 -4.89
N ARG A 51 -11.52 0.30 -5.07
CA ARG A 51 -12.26 -0.40 -4.03
C ARG A 51 -11.87 -1.88 -4.03
N GLY A 52 -11.59 -2.45 -2.86
CA GLY A 52 -11.40 -3.89 -2.70
C GLY A 52 -12.64 -4.69 -3.14
N LYS A 53 -12.42 -5.79 -3.89
CA LYS A 53 -13.49 -6.58 -4.53
C LYS A 53 -14.18 -7.58 -3.60
N VAL A 54 -13.64 -7.82 -2.41
CA VAL A 54 -14.19 -8.77 -1.44
C VAL A 54 -15.10 -8.04 -0.46
N THR A 55 -16.22 -8.67 -0.09
CA THR A 55 -17.11 -8.16 0.95
C THR A 55 -17.13 -9.12 2.13
N GLU A 56 -16.83 -8.62 3.31
CA GLU A 56 -16.93 -9.34 4.59
C GLU A 56 -17.93 -8.61 5.48
N ASN A 57 -19.06 -9.23 5.77
CA ASN A 57 -20.15 -8.62 6.57
C ASN A 57 -20.58 -7.23 6.07
N GLY A 58 -20.70 -7.06 4.75
CA GLY A 58 -21.02 -5.78 4.12
C GLY A 58 -19.87 -4.79 3.99
N MET A 59 -18.69 -5.11 4.52
CA MET A 59 -17.50 -4.25 4.48
C MET A 59 -16.57 -4.62 3.33
N PRO A 60 -16.21 -3.69 2.42
CA PRO A 60 -15.23 -3.96 1.37
C PRO A 60 -13.84 -4.28 1.94
N ARG A 61 -13.14 -5.20 1.27
CA ARG A 61 -11.77 -5.62 1.54
C ARG A 61 -11.06 -5.94 0.24
N PHE A 62 -9.72 -5.87 0.23
CA PHE A 62 -8.95 -6.30 -0.93
C PHE A 62 -8.86 -7.82 -1.05
N PHE A 63 -8.86 -8.54 0.07
CA PHE A 63 -8.79 -10.02 0.09
C PHE A 63 -9.46 -10.57 1.36
N ARG A 64 -9.83 -11.87 1.32
CA ARG A 64 -10.46 -12.58 2.43
C ARG A 64 -9.47 -12.89 3.55
N ARG A 65 -10.00 -12.97 4.76
CA ARG A 65 -9.33 -13.58 5.92
C ARG A 65 -10.15 -14.75 6.44
N LEU A 66 -9.48 -15.71 7.05
CA LEU A 66 -10.11 -16.85 7.72
C LEU A 66 -10.46 -16.51 9.17
N ALA A 67 -9.63 -15.68 9.81
CA ALA A 67 -9.81 -15.10 11.13
C ALA A 67 -8.99 -13.80 11.21
N GLU A 68 -9.08 -13.08 12.32
CA GLU A 68 -8.22 -11.91 12.55
C GLU A 68 -6.74 -12.33 12.56
N GLY A 69 -5.94 -11.64 11.73
CA GLY A 69 -4.51 -11.98 11.51
C GLY A 69 -4.25 -13.25 10.72
N VAL A 70 -5.28 -13.99 10.29
CA VAL A 70 -5.14 -15.23 9.49
C VAL A 70 -5.72 -15.03 8.10
N PHE A 71 -4.86 -14.89 7.11
CA PHE A 71 -5.26 -14.59 5.73
C PHE A 71 -5.64 -15.85 4.94
N ASP A 72 -6.63 -15.74 4.07
CA ASP A 72 -6.87 -16.71 3.00
C ASP A 72 -5.80 -16.47 1.92
N LEU A 73 -4.72 -17.27 1.98
CA LEU A 73 -3.55 -17.07 1.11
C LEU A 73 -3.84 -17.31 -0.37
N ALA A 74 -4.79 -18.19 -0.68
CA ALA A 74 -5.19 -18.43 -2.07
C ALA A 74 -5.90 -17.22 -2.64
N ASP A 75 -6.87 -16.68 -1.90
CA ASP A 75 -7.58 -15.46 -2.28
C ASP A 75 -6.64 -14.24 -2.31
N LEU A 76 -5.78 -14.07 -1.31
CA LEU A 76 -4.79 -12.98 -1.28
C LEU A 76 -3.92 -12.97 -2.53
N LYS A 77 -3.36 -14.13 -2.96
CA LYS A 77 -2.54 -14.23 -4.16
C LYS A 77 -3.33 -13.90 -5.42
N ALA A 78 -4.55 -14.42 -5.56
CA ALA A 78 -5.42 -14.13 -6.69
C ALA A 78 -5.76 -12.63 -6.76
N ARG A 79 -6.17 -12.02 -5.64
CA ARG A 79 -6.49 -10.58 -5.58
C ARG A 79 -5.27 -9.69 -5.80
N THR A 80 -4.09 -10.12 -5.36
CA THR A 80 -2.84 -9.40 -5.62
C THR A 80 -2.51 -9.39 -7.11
N ALA A 81 -2.67 -10.52 -7.81
CA ALA A 81 -2.47 -10.59 -9.25
C ALA A 81 -3.45 -9.68 -10.00
N GLU A 82 -4.76 -9.76 -9.69
CA GLU A 82 -5.77 -8.88 -10.26
C GLU A 82 -5.49 -7.39 -10.04
N LEU A 83 -5.06 -7.03 -8.83
CA LEU A 83 -4.71 -5.64 -8.49
C LEU A 83 -3.45 -5.19 -9.26
N GLY A 84 -2.46 -6.07 -9.42
CA GLY A 84 -1.27 -5.80 -10.22
C GLY A 84 -1.62 -5.53 -11.69
N ASP A 85 -2.51 -6.34 -12.28
CA ASP A 85 -2.97 -6.16 -13.66
C ASP A 85 -3.80 -4.86 -13.82
N PHE A 86 -4.66 -4.56 -12.84
CA PHE A 86 -5.37 -3.27 -12.79
C PHE A 86 -4.39 -2.09 -12.77
N ILE A 87 -3.35 -2.12 -11.93
CA ILE A 87 -2.37 -1.05 -11.86
C ILE A 87 -1.64 -0.88 -13.20
N ALA A 88 -1.24 -2.00 -13.84
CA ALA A 88 -0.58 -1.96 -15.13
C ALA A 88 -1.46 -1.34 -16.22
N ALA A 89 -2.75 -1.70 -16.27
CA ALA A 89 -3.73 -1.10 -17.18
C ALA A 89 -3.94 0.39 -16.90
N ALA A 90 -4.16 0.76 -15.63
CA ALA A 90 -4.38 2.14 -15.22
C ALA A 90 -3.18 3.05 -15.51
N ARG A 91 -1.95 2.53 -15.43
CA ARG A 91 -0.74 3.28 -15.85
C ARG A 91 -0.80 3.69 -17.32
N THR A 92 -1.25 2.79 -18.17
CA THR A 92 -1.42 3.06 -19.60
C THR A 92 -2.58 4.01 -19.87
N ASP A 93 -3.74 3.74 -19.27
CA ASP A 93 -4.98 4.49 -19.52
C ASP A 93 -4.91 5.93 -19.03
N TYR A 94 -4.25 6.17 -17.89
CA TYR A 94 -4.12 7.49 -17.28
C TYR A 94 -2.76 8.17 -17.56
N GLY A 95 -1.85 7.50 -18.26
CA GLY A 95 -0.54 8.06 -18.57
C GLY A 95 0.31 8.34 -17.33
N ILE A 96 0.25 7.47 -16.32
CA ILE A 96 1.01 7.62 -15.08
C ILE A 96 2.15 6.58 -15.00
N GLU A 97 3.25 6.98 -14.40
CA GLU A 97 4.33 6.06 -14.06
C GLU A 97 3.93 5.10 -12.93
N ALA A 98 4.80 4.15 -12.57
CA ALA A 98 4.57 3.26 -11.45
C ALA A 98 4.25 4.08 -10.19
N PRO A 99 3.08 3.89 -9.55
CA PRO A 99 2.68 4.68 -8.39
C PRO A 99 3.39 4.23 -7.12
N ILE A 100 3.43 5.11 -6.11
CA ILE A 100 3.74 4.74 -4.74
C ILE A 100 2.45 4.25 -4.08
N ALA A 101 2.43 3.02 -3.57
CA ALA A 101 1.30 2.54 -2.79
C ALA A 101 1.25 3.21 -1.41
N VAL A 102 0.08 3.71 -1.02
CA VAL A 102 -0.22 4.16 0.35
C VAL A 102 -1.35 3.29 0.86
N GLY A 103 -1.02 2.31 1.68
CA GLY A 103 -1.98 1.33 2.18
C GLY A 103 -2.16 1.41 3.69
N PHE A 104 -3.40 1.19 4.15
CA PHE A 104 -3.73 1.10 5.55
C PHE A 104 -4.32 -0.28 5.88
N SER A 105 -3.79 -0.96 6.93
CA SER A 105 -4.35 -2.23 7.44
C SER A 105 -4.48 -3.28 6.32
N ASN A 106 -5.70 -3.71 5.95
CA ASN A 106 -5.95 -4.62 4.83
C ASN A 106 -5.31 -4.13 3.51
N GLY A 107 -5.42 -2.82 3.22
CA GLY A 107 -4.76 -2.19 2.06
C GLY A 107 -3.24 -2.18 2.15
N ALA A 108 -2.66 -2.06 3.36
CA ALA A 108 -1.22 -2.16 3.55
C ALA A 108 -0.72 -3.60 3.33
N ASN A 109 -1.53 -4.59 3.73
CA ASN A 109 -1.18 -6.00 3.55
C ASN A 109 -1.18 -6.41 2.07
N ILE A 110 -2.16 -5.95 1.27
CA ILE A 110 -2.13 -6.23 -0.18
C ILE A 110 -1.03 -5.43 -0.89
N ALA A 111 -0.70 -4.20 -0.43
CA ALA A 111 0.46 -3.47 -0.92
C ALA A 111 1.78 -4.22 -0.64
N ALA A 112 1.94 -4.78 0.56
CA ALA A 112 3.07 -5.64 0.88
C ALA A 112 3.09 -6.90 -0.01
N SER A 113 1.93 -7.52 -0.28
CA SER A 113 1.82 -8.66 -1.19
C SER A 113 2.24 -8.29 -2.63
N LEU A 114 1.88 -7.10 -3.13
CA LEU A 114 2.35 -6.58 -4.42
C LEU A 114 3.87 -6.42 -4.45
N LEU A 115 4.47 -5.83 -3.41
CA LEU A 115 5.94 -5.72 -3.31
C LEU A 115 6.61 -7.09 -3.39
N LEU A 116 6.03 -8.11 -2.76
CA LEU A 116 6.61 -9.45 -2.70
C LEU A 116 6.41 -10.28 -3.98
N THR A 117 5.44 -9.94 -4.84
CA THR A 117 5.09 -10.75 -6.01
C THR A 117 5.16 -10.02 -7.34
N ARG A 118 4.93 -8.72 -7.35
CA ARG A 118 4.87 -7.85 -8.53
C ARG A 118 5.56 -6.50 -8.24
N PRO A 119 6.86 -6.50 -7.85
CA PRO A 119 7.56 -5.27 -7.46
C PRO A 119 7.67 -4.24 -8.59
N ASP A 120 7.51 -4.67 -9.84
CA ASP A 120 7.57 -3.85 -11.05
C ASP A 120 6.40 -2.87 -11.19
N VAL A 121 5.25 -3.17 -10.57
CA VAL A 121 4.05 -2.32 -10.70
C VAL A 121 4.06 -1.12 -9.75
N LEU A 122 4.96 -1.08 -8.76
CA LEU A 122 5.07 -0.01 -7.77
C LEU A 122 6.44 0.67 -7.79
N ALA A 123 6.48 1.99 -7.67
CA ALA A 123 7.72 2.75 -7.45
C ALA A 123 8.23 2.60 -6.00
N GLY A 124 7.34 2.39 -5.04
CA GLY A 124 7.62 2.23 -3.63
C GLY A 124 6.34 2.03 -2.83
N ALA A 125 6.43 2.01 -1.50
CA ALA A 125 5.24 1.88 -0.67
C ALA A 125 5.34 2.59 0.68
N VAL A 126 4.21 3.13 1.13
CA VAL A 126 3.93 3.56 2.51
C VAL A 126 2.96 2.53 3.10
N LEU A 127 3.43 1.72 4.02
CA LEU A 127 2.70 0.64 4.66
C LEU A 127 2.31 1.07 6.10
N LEU A 128 1.02 1.31 6.30
CA LEU A 128 0.48 1.78 7.58
C LEU A 128 -0.24 0.61 8.26
N ARG A 129 0.31 0.11 9.39
CA ARG A 129 -0.25 -1.03 10.14
C ARG A 129 -0.30 -2.32 9.30
N ALA A 130 0.83 -2.69 8.69
CA ALA A 130 0.95 -3.91 7.89
C ALA A 130 1.47 -5.11 8.70
N LEU A 131 1.03 -6.30 8.26
CA LEU A 131 1.59 -7.61 8.62
C LEU A 131 2.27 -8.23 7.41
N LEU A 132 3.18 -9.19 7.64
CA LEU A 132 3.68 -10.04 6.56
C LEU A 132 2.51 -10.84 5.97
N PRO A 133 2.20 -10.69 4.66
CA PRO A 133 1.07 -11.39 4.07
C PRO A 133 1.31 -12.90 3.92
N PHE A 134 2.54 -13.28 3.62
CA PHE A 134 3.03 -14.68 3.50
C PHE A 134 4.55 -14.68 3.43
N GLU A 135 5.16 -15.83 3.70
CA GLU A 135 6.60 -16.02 3.45
C GLU A 135 6.84 -16.19 1.93
N PRO A 136 7.61 -15.29 1.31
CA PRO A 136 7.88 -15.39 -0.12
C PRO A 136 8.86 -16.54 -0.40
N ALA A 137 8.56 -17.33 -1.43
CA ALA A 137 9.45 -18.38 -1.93
C ALA A 137 9.37 -18.45 -3.47
N PRO A 138 10.41 -18.08 -4.22
CA PRO A 138 11.70 -17.54 -3.75
C PRO A 138 11.57 -16.12 -3.14
N PRO A 139 12.60 -15.63 -2.41
CA PRO A 139 12.65 -14.26 -1.97
C PRO A 139 12.56 -13.29 -3.16
N PRO A 140 11.78 -12.20 -3.08
CA PRO A 140 11.73 -11.21 -4.14
C PRO A 140 13.02 -10.37 -4.18
N ASP A 141 13.28 -9.76 -5.32
CA ASP A 141 14.29 -8.71 -5.46
C ASP A 141 13.62 -7.34 -5.29
N LEU A 142 13.91 -6.68 -4.18
CA LEU A 142 13.48 -5.31 -3.87
C LEU A 142 14.68 -4.34 -3.80
N ALA A 143 15.81 -4.68 -4.44
CA ALA A 143 17.02 -3.88 -4.37
C ALA A 143 16.74 -2.40 -4.68
N GLY A 144 17.01 -1.55 -3.69
CA GLY A 144 16.79 -0.11 -3.78
C GLY A 144 15.32 0.37 -3.74
N LYS A 145 14.32 -0.52 -3.71
CA LYS A 145 12.89 -0.16 -3.63
C LYS A 145 12.59 0.57 -2.32
N PRO A 146 12.15 1.84 -2.36
CA PRO A 146 11.87 2.61 -1.14
C PRO A 146 10.57 2.14 -0.49
N VAL A 147 10.64 1.87 0.81
CA VAL A 147 9.48 1.44 1.61
C VAL A 147 9.49 2.18 2.95
N LEU A 148 8.38 2.83 3.30
CA LEU A 148 8.11 3.33 4.64
C LEU A 148 7.13 2.38 5.33
N LEU A 149 7.50 1.84 6.49
CA LEU A 149 6.62 1.03 7.34
C LEU A 149 6.39 1.74 8.67
N LEU A 150 5.12 2.08 8.96
CA LEU A 150 4.70 2.68 10.23
C LEU A 150 3.80 1.71 11.00
N SER A 151 4.22 1.38 12.22
CA SER A 151 3.51 0.48 13.12
C SER A 151 3.17 1.15 14.45
N GLY A 152 2.12 0.67 15.14
CA GLY A 152 1.78 1.10 16.49
C GLY A 152 2.35 0.15 17.55
N SER A 153 2.96 0.70 18.62
CA SER A 153 3.42 -0.14 19.74
C SER A 153 2.27 -0.74 20.56
N ASN A 154 1.13 -0.07 20.57
CA ASN A 154 -0.09 -0.47 21.31
C ASN A 154 -1.16 -1.04 20.36
N ASP A 155 -0.76 -1.45 19.16
CA ASP A 155 -1.66 -2.08 18.19
C ASP A 155 -1.96 -3.51 18.63
N THR A 156 -3.21 -3.78 19.03
CA THR A 156 -3.65 -5.10 19.46
C THR A 156 -3.99 -6.06 18.33
N MET A 157 -4.16 -5.53 17.10
CA MET A 157 -4.44 -6.32 15.90
C MET A 157 -3.14 -6.81 15.23
N ILE A 158 -2.01 -6.15 15.50
CA ILE A 158 -0.72 -6.46 14.89
C ILE A 158 0.31 -6.77 15.97
N SER A 159 0.70 -8.03 16.09
CA SER A 159 1.71 -8.43 17.06
C SER A 159 3.09 -7.87 16.74
N ALA A 160 3.92 -7.68 17.78
CA ALA A 160 5.30 -7.26 17.61
C ALA A 160 6.06 -8.22 16.68
N ALA A 161 5.92 -9.53 16.91
CA ALA A 161 6.57 -10.56 16.10
C ALA A 161 6.13 -10.50 14.62
N GLY A 162 4.83 -10.25 14.35
CA GLY A 162 4.30 -10.16 12.99
C GLY A 162 4.87 -8.98 12.20
N ARG A 163 5.00 -7.78 12.84
CA ARG A 163 5.61 -6.62 12.18
C ARG A 163 7.13 -6.77 11.99
N GLU A 164 7.83 -7.35 12.97
CA GLU A 164 9.28 -7.59 12.87
C GLU A 164 9.59 -8.61 11.77
N ARG A 165 8.72 -9.58 11.56
CA ARG A 165 8.87 -10.53 10.46
C ARG A 165 8.75 -9.86 9.09
N LEU A 166 7.80 -8.93 8.92
CA LEU A 166 7.69 -8.13 7.69
C LEU A 166 8.95 -7.28 7.46
N VAL A 167 9.48 -6.64 8.52
CA VAL A 167 10.74 -5.89 8.46
C VAL A 167 11.88 -6.77 7.95
N ALA A 168 12.06 -7.96 8.57
CA ALA A 168 13.13 -8.89 8.20
C ALA A 168 13.03 -9.32 6.73
N VAL A 169 11.83 -9.63 6.24
CA VAL A 169 11.60 -10.02 4.84
C VAL A 169 11.93 -8.88 3.87
N LEU A 170 11.46 -7.66 4.14
CA LEU A 170 11.73 -6.50 3.28
C LEU A 170 13.23 -6.15 3.24
N GLN A 171 13.91 -6.22 4.39
CA GLN A 171 15.36 -5.98 4.47
C GLN A 171 16.15 -7.07 3.73
N ALA A 172 15.80 -8.34 3.94
CA ALA A 172 16.46 -9.45 3.25
C ALA A 172 16.25 -9.40 1.72
N ALA A 173 15.14 -8.83 1.27
CA ALA A 173 14.86 -8.57 -0.14
C ALA A 173 15.60 -7.35 -0.72
N GLY A 174 16.35 -6.60 0.08
CA GLY A 174 17.13 -5.43 -0.36
C GLY A 174 16.36 -4.11 -0.44
N ALA A 175 15.16 -4.01 0.15
CA ALA A 175 14.40 -2.76 0.17
C ALA A 175 15.13 -1.64 0.93
N LYS A 176 15.04 -0.40 0.44
CA LYS A 176 15.40 0.81 1.21
C LYS A 176 14.32 1.08 2.26
N LEU A 177 14.35 0.31 3.33
CA LEU A 177 13.30 0.33 4.35
C LEU A 177 13.55 1.41 5.40
N VAL A 178 12.56 2.30 5.58
CA VAL A 178 12.43 3.16 6.75
C VAL A 178 11.33 2.56 7.65
N TYR A 179 11.69 2.11 8.84
CA TYR A 179 10.76 1.51 9.79
C TYR A 179 10.65 2.34 11.07
N LYS A 180 9.42 2.67 11.48
CA LYS A 180 9.16 3.37 12.74
C LYS A 180 8.00 2.75 13.49
N VAL A 181 8.16 2.64 14.81
CA VAL A 181 7.10 2.22 15.74
C VAL A 181 6.67 3.44 16.55
N LEU A 182 5.39 3.77 16.49
CA LEU A 182 4.81 4.94 17.17
C LEU A 182 4.05 4.50 18.42
N PRO A 183 3.99 5.32 19.49
CA PRO A 183 3.26 5.00 20.71
C PRO A 183 1.73 5.18 20.51
N THR A 184 1.15 4.38 19.61
CA THR A 184 -0.26 4.44 19.20
C THR A 184 -0.80 3.05 18.94
N GLY A 185 -2.14 2.92 18.85
CA GLY A 185 -2.84 1.69 18.45
C GLY A 185 -2.94 1.52 16.93
N HIS A 186 -4.00 0.82 16.50
CA HIS A 186 -4.25 0.52 15.10
C HIS A 186 -4.65 1.76 14.27
N ASN A 187 -5.35 2.71 14.87
CA ASN A 187 -5.79 3.92 14.18
C ASN A 187 -4.61 4.81 13.78
N LEU A 188 -4.78 5.51 12.65
CA LEU A 188 -3.81 6.51 12.19
C LEU A 188 -3.88 7.76 13.05
N THR A 189 -2.72 8.37 13.28
CA THR A 189 -2.56 9.62 14.01
C THR A 189 -1.98 10.70 13.11
N GLN A 190 -2.03 11.95 13.54
CA GLN A 190 -1.38 13.05 12.80
C GLN A 190 0.12 12.82 12.61
N ASN A 191 0.77 12.12 13.55
CA ASN A 191 2.19 11.81 13.44
C ASN A 191 2.48 10.80 12.31
N ASP A 192 1.61 9.80 12.09
CA ASP A 192 1.70 8.92 10.93
C ASP A 192 1.65 9.70 9.62
N LEU A 193 0.71 10.65 9.52
CA LEU A 193 0.51 11.47 8.33
C LEU A 193 1.70 12.40 8.07
N ASN A 194 2.24 13.02 9.11
CA ASN A 194 3.41 13.90 8.99
C ASN A 194 4.65 13.12 8.51
N LEU A 195 4.90 11.93 9.06
CA LEU A 195 6.01 11.08 8.65
C LEU A 195 5.85 10.58 7.21
N ALA A 196 4.65 10.16 6.83
CA ALA A 196 4.37 9.72 5.46
C ALA A 196 4.52 10.88 4.46
N ALA A 197 4.01 12.08 4.76
CA ALA A 197 4.14 13.24 3.90
C ALA A 197 5.60 13.68 3.75
N GLN A 198 6.38 13.68 4.84
CA GLN A 198 7.80 13.99 4.80
C GLN A 198 8.55 12.99 3.92
N TRP A 199 8.34 11.69 4.11
CA TRP A 199 8.99 10.64 3.34
C TRP A 199 8.64 10.73 1.85
N LEU A 200 7.37 10.98 1.49
CA LEU A 200 6.93 11.17 0.10
C LEU A 200 7.57 12.40 -0.55
N LYS A 201 7.77 13.48 0.21
CA LYS A 201 8.46 14.68 -0.27
C LYS A 201 9.93 14.40 -0.57
N GLU A 202 10.63 13.67 0.30
CA GLU A 202 12.03 13.28 0.12
C GLU A 202 12.18 12.36 -1.10
N PHE A 203 11.28 11.39 -1.26
CA PHE A 203 11.23 10.52 -2.45
C PHE A 203 11.07 11.31 -3.75
N GLY A 204 10.16 12.28 -3.78
CA GLY A 204 9.93 13.12 -4.98
C GLY A 204 11.15 13.96 -5.37
N LEU A 205 11.98 14.39 -4.42
CA LEU A 205 13.20 15.16 -4.69
C LEU A 205 14.32 14.29 -5.29
N GLU A 206 14.42 13.01 -4.89
CA GLU A 206 15.43 12.09 -5.41
C GLU A 206 15.16 11.63 -6.86
N HIS A 207 13.91 11.74 -7.33
CA HIS A 207 13.47 11.24 -8.65
C HIS A 207 13.09 12.36 -9.64
N SER A 208 13.28 13.63 -9.27
CA SER A 208 13.01 14.81 -10.12
C SER A 208 14.24 15.31 -10.88
N THR A 209 15.35 14.57 -10.85
CA THR A 209 16.58 14.80 -11.63
C THR A 209 16.67 13.75 -12.72
#